data_23f1d1130224543ede2e30c3955620df
#
_entry.id   23f1d1130224543ede2e30c3955620df
#
_cell.length_a   1.000
_cell.length_b   1.000
_cell.length_c   1.000
_cell.angle_alpha   90.00
_cell.angle_beta   90.00
_cell.angle_gamma   90.00
#
_symmetry.space_group_name_H-M   'P 1'
#
loop_
_entity.id
_entity.type
_entity.pdbx_description
1 polymer ?
#
loop_
_entity_poly.entity_id
_entity_poly.type
_entity_poly.pdbx_seq_one_letter_code
_entity_poly.pdbx_strand_id
1 'polypeptide(L)'
;NYDNVKIFPSPYYLPSNHSMVIEGLIYESNLKVITLDGKVLRNIISNGLQNDGQQLKWDGKDDKGNYVETGVYLLMIYSNGGDSTIEKITVINES
;
A
#
# COMPACT_ATOMS: atom_id res chain seq x y z
N ASN A 1 -13.95 -3.23 10.01
CA ASN A 1 -13.70 -1.97 9.34
C ASN A 1 -12.23 -1.60 9.41
N TYR A 2 -11.87 -0.45 8.85
CA TYR A 2 -10.48 -0.03 8.76
C TYR A 2 -10.17 1.14 9.68
N ASP A 3 -10.76 1.19 10.86
CA ASP A 3 -10.59 2.33 11.77
C ASP A 3 -9.20 2.45 12.36
N ASN A 4 -8.46 1.36 12.42
CA ASN A 4 -7.16 1.32 13.09
C ASN A 4 -5.99 1.12 12.13
N VAL A 5 -6.18 1.45 10.86
CA VAL A 5 -5.13 1.28 9.87
C VAL A 5 -3.98 2.24 10.17
N LYS A 6 -2.77 1.71 10.15
CA LYS A 6 -1.54 2.47 10.32
C LYS A 6 -0.61 2.15 9.16
N ILE A 7 0.06 3.18 8.65
CA ILE A 7 0.96 3.05 7.51
C ILE A 7 2.27 3.71 7.88
N PHE A 8 3.36 2.99 7.69
CA PHE A 8 4.68 3.53 7.98
C PHE A 8 5.77 2.86 7.13
N PRO A 9 6.88 3.52 6.88
CA PRO A 9 7.18 4.91 7.26
C PRO A 9 6.43 5.91 6.37
N SER A 10 6.27 7.12 6.86
CA SER A 10 5.66 8.21 6.11
C SER A 10 6.44 9.49 6.42
N PRO A 11 7.05 10.13 5.42
CA PRO A 11 7.14 9.72 4.03
C PRO A 11 7.98 8.45 3.85
N TYR A 12 7.80 7.80 2.71
CA TYR A 12 8.54 6.60 2.35
C TYR A 12 9.66 6.98 1.39
N TYR A 13 10.91 6.75 1.82
CA TYR A 13 12.09 7.11 1.04
C TYR A 13 12.58 5.93 0.22
N LEU A 14 12.77 6.16 -1.07
CA LEU A 14 13.24 5.15 -2.01
C LEU A 14 14.59 5.55 -2.60
N PRO A 15 15.44 4.61 -2.97
CA PRO A 15 15.27 3.17 -2.77
C PRO A 15 15.41 2.79 -1.30
N SER A 16 14.77 1.70 -0.91
CA SER A 16 14.76 1.25 0.47
C SER A 16 14.98 -0.26 0.54
N ASN A 17 15.64 -0.71 1.61
CA ASN A 17 15.80 -2.13 1.87
C ASN A 17 14.69 -2.68 2.79
N HIS A 18 13.68 -1.86 3.07
CA HIS A 18 12.50 -2.30 3.82
C HIS A 18 11.25 -1.76 3.15
N SER A 19 10.16 -2.47 3.35
CA SER A 19 8.89 -2.14 2.75
C SER A 19 8.12 -1.13 3.58
N MET A 20 7.19 -0.42 2.94
CA MET A 20 6.13 0.28 3.65
C MET A 20 5.17 -0.76 4.21
N VAL A 21 4.80 -0.62 5.46
CA VAL A 21 3.93 -1.56 6.17
C VAL A 21 2.57 -0.91 6.37
N ILE A 22 1.53 -1.67 6.07
CA ILE A 22 0.15 -1.32 6.34
C ILE A 22 -0.37 -2.32 7.36
N GLU A 23 -0.72 -1.87 8.54
CA GLU A 23 -1.19 -2.74 9.62
C GLU A 23 -2.51 -2.26 10.21
N GLY A 24 -3.05 -3.03 11.13
CA GLY A 24 -4.36 -2.74 11.71
C GLY A 24 -5.50 -3.28 10.87
N LEU A 25 -5.21 -4.20 9.98
CA LEU A 25 -6.19 -4.81 9.09
C LEU A 25 -6.85 -5.98 9.84
N ILE A 26 -8.17 -5.97 9.90
CA ILE A 26 -8.92 -7.02 10.58
C ILE A 26 -9.50 -8.03 9.61
N TYR A 27 -9.32 -7.78 8.31
CA TYR A 27 -9.77 -8.66 7.24
C TYR A 27 -8.60 -9.03 6.36
N GLU A 28 -8.76 -10.10 5.63
CA GLU A 28 -7.94 -10.35 4.46
C GLU A 28 -8.16 -9.21 3.48
N SER A 29 -7.11 -8.47 3.18
CA SER A 29 -7.23 -7.23 2.43
C SER A 29 -6.28 -7.22 1.25
N ASN A 30 -6.66 -6.43 0.25
CA ASN A 30 -5.88 -6.19 -0.95
C ASN A 30 -5.49 -4.71 -0.99
N LEU A 31 -4.48 -4.40 -1.79
CA LEU A 31 -3.94 -3.04 -1.87
C LEU A 31 -3.80 -2.63 -3.32
N LYS A 32 -4.24 -1.40 -3.62
CA LYS A 32 -3.89 -0.74 -4.87
C LYS A 32 -3.16 0.55 -4.56
N VAL A 33 -2.06 0.79 -5.27
CA VAL A 33 -1.34 2.05 -5.22
C VAL A 33 -1.76 2.85 -6.44
N ILE A 34 -2.32 4.03 -6.22
CA ILE A 34 -3.03 4.78 -7.26
C ILE A 34 -2.49 6.21 -7.29
N THR A 35 -2.27 6.76 -8.49
CA THR A 35 -1.94 8.17 -8.64
C THR A 35 -3.16 9.03 -8.32
N LEU A 36 -2.93 10.32 -8.08
CA LEU A 36 -4.03 11.23 -7.76
C LEU A 36 -5.05 11.35 -8.89
N ASP A 37 -4.63 11.09 -10.14
CA ASP A 37 -5.55 11.12 -11.29
C ASP A 37 -6.15 9.75 -11.60
N GLY A 38 -5.95 8.76 -10.70
CA GLY A 38 -6.68 7.50 -10.79
C GLY A 38 -5.97 6.36 -11.49
N LYS A 39 -4.71 6.51 -11.87
CA LYS A 39 -3.98 5.43 -12.53
C LYS A 39 -3.46 4.44 -11.50
N VAL A 40 -3.79 3.15 -11.67
CA VAL A 40 -3.30 2.10 -10.79
C VAL A 40 -1.87 1.73 -11.18
N LEU A 41 -0.94 1.90 -10.24
CA LEU A 41 0.48 1.58 -10.45
C LEU A 41 0.84 0.20 -9.94
N ARG A 42 0.21 -0.25 -8.88
CA ARG A 42 0.50 -1.53 -8.27
C ARG A 42 -0.78 -2.13 -7.71
N ASN A 43 -0.91 -3.43 -7.86
CA ASN A 43 -2.02 -4.17 -7.31
C ASN A 43 -1.47 -5.37 -6.55
N ILE A 44 -1.72 -5.43 -5.26
CA ILE A 44 -1.26 -6.50 -4.39
C ILE A 44 -2.49 -7.24 -3.87
N ILE A 45 -2.60 -8.50 -4.26
CA ILE A 45 -3.74 -9.34 -3.89
C ILE A 45 -3.31 -10.26 -2.76
N SER A 46 -4.05 -10.24 -1.68
CA SER A 46 -3.87 -11.20 -0.60
C SER A 46 -4.30 -12.58 -1.09
N ASN A 47 -3.49 -13.59 -0.76
CA ASN A 47 -3.81 -14.96 -1.16
C ASN A 47 -4.42 -15.77 -0.01
N GLY A 48 -4.80 -15.13 1.05
CA GLY A 48 -5.42 -15.81 2.18
C GLY A 48 -4.46 -16.57 3.07
N LEU A 49 -3.16 -16.52 2.79
CA LEU A 49 -2.16 -17.27 3.54
C LEU A 49 -1.39 -16.40 4.52
N GLN A 50 -1.76 -15.16 4.69
CA GLN A 50 -1.12 -14.27 5.62
C GLN A 50 -1.61 -14.60 7.01
N ASN A 51 -0.74 -15.21 7.77
CA ASN A 51 -1.13 -15.71 9.09
C ASN A 51 -1.55 -14.61 10.04
N ASP A 52 -0.96 -13.47 9.90
CA ASP A 52 -1.30 -12.34 10.73
C ASP A 52 -2.32 -11.44 10.06
N GLY A 53 -2.88 -11.79 8.91
CA GLY A 53 -3.99 -11.13 8.23
C GLY A 53 -4.11 -9.62 8.41
N GLN A 54 -3.26 -9.07 9.25
CA GLN A 54 -3.34 -7.71 9.70
C GLN A 54 -2.28 -6.82 9.06
N GLN A 55 -1.43 -7.38 8.20
CA GLN A 55 -0.39 -6.59 7.54
C GLN A 55 -0.36 -6.81 6.04
N LEU A 56 -0.15 -5.71 5.33
CA LEU A 56 0.26 -5.72 3.94
C LEU A 56 1.59 -4.98 3.83
N LYS A 57 2.36 -5.28 2.80
CA LYS A 57 3.65 -4.65 2.57
C LYS A 57 3.76 -4.22 1.13
N TRP A 58 4.35 -3.04 0.92
CA TRP A 58 4.61 -2.53 -0.42
C TRP A 58 6.07 -2.12 -0.51
N ASP A 59 6.73 -2.54 -1.57
CA ASP A 59 8.16 -2.31 -1.76
C ASP A 59 8.47 -1.01 -2.51
N GLY A 60 7.49 -0.18 -2.77
CA GLY A 60 7.68 1.08 -3.48
C GLY A 60 7.76 0.95 -4.99
N LYS A 61 7.47 -0.23 -5.51
CA LYS A 61 7.57 -0.49 -6.94
C LYS A 61 6.19 -0.63 -7.57
N ASP A 62 6.12 -0.26 -8.85
CA ASP A 62 4.93 -0.50 -9.66
C ASP A 62 4.89 -1.96 -10.13
N ASP A 63 3.84 -2.31 -10.88
CA ASP A 63 3.68 -3.69 -11.36
C ASP A 63 4.76 -4.11 -12.35
N LYS A 64 5.53 -3.17 -12.88
CA LYS A 64 6.63 -3.46 -13.79
C LYS A 64 7.96 -3.65 -13.07
N GLY A 65 7.98 -3.46 -11.75
CA GLY A 65 9.18 -3.62 -10.95
C GLY A 65 10.03 -2.36 -10.83
N ASN A 66 9.52 -1.22 -11.23
CA ASN A 66 10.24 0.05 -11.12
C ASN A 66 9.78 0.82 -9.90
N TYR A 67 10.72 1.44 -9.19
CA TYR A 67 10.34 2.34 -8.09
C TYR A 67 9.49 3.47 -8.63
N VAL A 68 8.44 3.82 -7.89
CA VAL A 68 7.59 4.94 -8.27
C VAL A 68 8.32 6.26 -8.04
N GLU A 69 7.92 7.29 -8.75
CA GLU A 69 8.54 8.61 -8.65
C GLU A 69 8.11 9.33 -7.38
N THR A 70 8.86 10.34 -7.01
CA THR A 70 8.48 11.22 -5.90
C THR A 70 7.09 11.78 -6.16
N GLY A 71 6.24 11.71 -5.15
CA GLY A 71 4.90 12.25 -5.27
C GLY A 71 3.99 11.79 -4.15
N VAL A 72 2.74 12.22 -4.24
CA VAL A 72 1.67 11.82 -3.37
C VAL A 72 0.86 10.76 -4.07
N TYR A 73 0.57 9.67 -3.35
CA TYR A 73 -0.18 8.55 -3.89
C TYR A 73 -1.32 8.19 -2.97
N LEU A 74 -2.30 7.51 -3.52
CA LEU A 74 -3.40 6.97 -2.74
C LEU A 74 -3.21 5.48 -2.59
N LEU A 75 -3.33 4.99 -1.37
CA LEU A 75 -3.40 3.56 -1.09
C LEU A 75 -4.86 3.19 -0.90
N MET A 76 -5.39 2.38 -1.78
CA MET A 76 -6.73 1.84 -1.61
C MET A 76 -6.61 0.45 -1.01
N ILE A 77 -7.14 0.31 0.19
CA ILE A 77 -7.14 -0.95 0.93
C ILE A 77 -8.57 -1.46 0.90
N TYR A 78 -8.76 -2.69 0.46
CA TYR A 78 -10.11 -3.20 0.29
C TYR A 78 -10.17 -4.69 0.58
N SER A 79 -11.32 -5.12 1.10
CA SER A 79 -11.58 -6.51 1.37
C SER A 79 -12.48 -7.09 0.29
N ASN A 80 -12.48 -8.41 0.19
CA ASN A 80 -13.37 -9.09 -0.75
C ASN A 80 -14.84 -8.98 -0.32
N GLY A 81 -15.07 -8.62 0.95
CA GLY A 81 -16.42 -8.44 1.47
C GLY A 81 -17.02 -7.06 1.23
N GLY A 82 -16.27 -6.15 0.59
CA GLY A 82 -16.82 -4.85 0.21
C GLY A 82 -16.35 -3.65 1.02
N ASP A 83 -15.66 -3.87 2.14
CA ASP A 83 -15.09 -2.75 2.91
C ASP A 83 -13.88 -2.17 2.18
N SER A 84 -13.70 -0.87 2.28
CA SER A 84 -12.53 -0.22 1.70
C SER A 84 -12.21 1.06 2.46
N THR A 85 -10.95 1.49 2.31
CA THR A 85 -10.51 2.79 2.78
C THR A 85 -9.43 3.29 1.84
N ILE A 86 -9.24 4.61 1.82
CA ILE A 86 -8.20 5.24 1.02
C ILE A 86 -7.34 6.08 1.96
N GLU A 87 -6.03 5.85 1.90
CA GLU A 87 -5.05 6.57 2.69
C GLU A 87 -4.08 7.28 1.75
N LYS A 88 -3.75 8.51 2.08
CA LYS A 88 -2.82 9.31 1.29
C LYS A 88 -1.42 9.14 1.86
N ILE A 89 -0.45 8.90 0.98
CA ILE A 89 0.95 8.76 1.37
C ILE A 89 1.84 9.64 0.51
N THR A 90 3.03 9.90 1.02
CA THR A 90 4.07 10.62 0.28
C THR A 90 5.26 9.70 0.09
N VAL A 91 5.76 9.65 -1.13
CA VAL A 91 6.97 8.91 -1.49
C VAL A 91 8.03 9.90 -1.97
N ILE A 92 9.25 9.70 -1.53
CA ILE A 92 10.40 10.49 -1.96
C ILE A 92 11.41 9.53 -2.56
N ASN A 93 11.58 9.62 -3.86
CA ASN A 93 12.52 8.77 -4.59
C ASN A 93 13.81 9.56 -4.79
N GLU A 94 14.87 9.09 -4.15
CA GLU A 94 16.16 9.76 -4.12
C GLU A 94 17.16 9.19 -5.13
N SER A 95 16.71 8.29 -5.96
CA SER A 95 17.58 7.68 -6.96
C SER A 95 17.81 8.58 -8.17
#